data_495b3f894be14930f974b09991e725e0
#
_entry.id   495b3f894be14930f974b09991e725e0
#
_cell.length_a   1.000
_cell.length_b   1.000
_cell.length_c   1.000
_cell.angle_alpha   90.00
_cell.angle_beta   90.00
_cell.angle_gamma   90.00
#
_symmetry.space_group_name_H-M   'P 1'
#
loop_
_entity.id
_entity.type
_entity.pdbx_description
1 polymer ?
#
loop_
_entity_poly.entity_id
_entity_poly.type
_entity_poly.pdbx_seq_one_letter_code
_entity_poly.pdbx_strand_id
1 'polypeptide(L)'
;MICSEDVLYFVIIITLFIILSITRLQSTRKKRTRLASYSRYSCTICIALLLGCFSTLPTFKLYYDATETKANTLTPGSQEIVKQLKGGLTITTYMNILDKNYGVALPSQLKHDFERFEQYMRFKPEIKMKYVYYYDTPSEPSYAGNFPELEGKERAEKICKTLNVDFNMFLSPEQIQKIIDLKPEGNRFIRVIERENGQKTFLRLFNDIPKHPSETEITTALKRFLVKSPKVGFLIGHGERSLHSTGDRYYYNFAKSIFFRPSLINQGFDLFD
;
A
#
# COMPACT_ATOMS: atom_id res chain seq x y z
N MET A 1 -3.38 15.96 9.82
CA MET A 1 -1.97 16.12 9.45
C MET A 1 -1.84 17.31 8.53
N ILE A 2 -0.77 18.10 8.67
CA ILE A 2 -0.50 19.28 7.85
C ILE A 2 0.61 18.96 6.87
N CYS A 3 0.38 19.17 5.57
CA CYS A 3 1.41 19.05 4.54
C CYS A 3 1.93 20.45 4.18
N SER A 4 3.25 20.57 3.95
CA SER A 4 3.83 21.85 3.49
C SER A 4 3.25 22.29 2.15
N GLU A 5 2.86 21.35 1.28
CA GLU A 5 2.19 21.65 0.01
C GLU A 5 0.89 22.42 0.22
N ASP A 6 0.04 21.99 1.16
CA ASP A 6 -1.24 22.65 1.45
C ASP A 6 -1.03 24.08 1.96
N VAL A 7 -0.07 24.25 2.88
CA VAL A 7 0.27 25.57 3.42
C VAL A 7 0.82 26.49 2.33
N LEU A 8 1.75 25.99 1.52
CA LEU A 8 2.33 26.76 0.41
C LEU A 8 1.28 27.12 -0.63
N TYR A 9 0.36 26.21 -0.95
CA TYR A 9 -0.75 26.50 -1.85
C TYR A 9 -1.56 27.72 -1.40
N PHE A 10 -1.98 27.74 -0.14
CA PHE A 10 -2.72 28.90 0.39
C PHE A 10 -1.89 30.19 0.37
N VAL A 11 -0.62 30.11 0.75
CA VAL A 11 0.28 31.28 0.73
C VAL A 11 0.46 31.81 -0.69
N ILE A 12 0.67 30.93 -1.68
CA ILE A 12 0.80 31.31 -3.09
C ILE A 12 -0.47 31.99 -3.60
N ILE A 13 -1.65 31.42 -3.31
CA ILE A 13 -2.94 31.99 -3.73
C ILE A 13 -3.17 33.37 -3.11
N ILE A 14 -2.98 33.50 -1.81
CA ILE A 14 -3.14 34.80 -1.12
C ILE A 14 -2.19 35.84 -1.70
N THR A 15 -0.91 35.48 -1.87
CA THR A 15 0.10 36.37 -2.41
C THR A 15 -0.22 36.77 -3.85
N LEU A 16 -0.69 35.83 -4.68
CA LEU A 16 -1.12 36.09 -6.04
C LEU A 16 -2.22 37.15 -6.09
N PHE A 17 -3.28 36.99 -5.29
CA PHE A 17 -4.37 37.98 -5.26
C PHE A 17 -3.94 39.35 -4.75
N ILE A 18 -3.05 39.40 -3.76
CA ILE A 18 -2.51 40.67 -3.27
C ILE A 18 -1.71 41.37 -4.38
N ILE A 19 -0.79 40.64 -5.06
CA ILE A 19 0.03 41.23 -6.15
C ILE A 19 -0.85 41.68 -7.31
N LEU A 20 -1.87 40.90 -7.71
CA LEU A 20 -2.80 41.30 -8.77
C LEU A 20 -3.58 42.56 -8.38
N SER A 21 -4.02 42.69 -7.13
CA SER A 21 -4.71 43.88 -6.60
C SER A 21 -3.81 45.11 -6.62
N ILE A 22 -2.58 44.98 -6.13
CA ILE A 22 -1.57 46.05 -6.18
C ILE A 22 -1.28 46.47 -7.64
N THR A 23 -1.12 45.52 -8.54
CA THR A 23 -0.87 45.77 -9.96
C THR A 23 -2.02 46.53 -10.60
N ARG A 24 -3.25 46.16 -10.23
CA ARG A 24 -4.46 46.86 -10.69
C ARG A 24 -4.51 48.31 -10.19
N LEU A 25 -4.28 48.55 -8.91
CA LEU A 25 -4.20 49.88 -8.34
C LEU A 25 -3.12 50.74 -8.97
N GLN A 26 -1.94 50.18 -9.23
CA GLN A 26 -0.87 50.89 -9.92
C GLN A 26 -1.23 51.23 -11.36
N SER A 27 -1.96 50.35 -12.07
CA SER A 27 -2.37 50.60 -13.45
C SER A 27 -3.40 51.72 -13.59
N THR A 28 -4.20 52.00 -12.56
CA THR A 28 -5.13 53.14 -12.51
C THR A 28 -4.42 54.46 -12.23
N ARG A 29 -3.28 54.43 -11.49
CA ARG A 29 -2.53 55.63 -11.14
C ARG A 29 -1.48 56.07 -12.16
N LYS A 30 -0.90 55.13 -12.90
CA LYS A 30 0.16 55.36 -13.89
C LYS A 30 -0.33 54.98 -15.28
N LYS A 31 -0.40 55.92 -16.22
CA LYS A 31 -0.67 55.63 -17.62
C LYS A 31 0.43 54.69 -18.17
N ARG A 32 0.05 53.48 -18.53
CA ARG A 32 0.92 52.47 -19.14
C ARG A 32 0.31 51.98 -20.43
N THR A 33 1.12 51.43 -21.32
CA THR A 33 0.65 50.73 -22.49
C THR A 33 -0.12 49.46 -22.08
N ARG A 34 -1.18 49.13 -22.79
CA ARG A 34 -1.99 47.91 -22.53
C ARG A 34 -1.12 46.66 -22.52
N LEU A 35 -0.16 46.59 -23.44
CA LEU A 35 0.76 45.44 -23.56
C LEU A 35 1.59 45.25 -22.30
N ALA A 36 2.18 46.30 -21.74
CA ALA A 36 2.97 46.25 -20.51
C ALA A 36 2.14 45.86 -19.28
N SER A 37 0.85 46.20 -19.26
CA SER A 37 -0.05 45.78 -18.19
C SER A 37 -0.38 44.28 -18.30
N TYR A 38 -0.75 43.78 -19.49
CA TYR A 38 -1.02 42.36 -19.69
C TYR A 38 0.19 41.47 -19.43
N SER A 39 1.38 41.89 -19.88
CA SER A 39 2.62 41.16 -19.60
C SER A 39 2.87 40.96 -18.09
N ARG A 40 2.60 41.96 -17.26
CA ARG A 40 2.76 41.83 -15.78
C ARG A 40 1.78 40.86 -15.17
N TYR A 41 0.50 40.94 -15.55
CA TYR A 41 -0.49 39.97 -15.08
C TYR A 41 -0.13 38.55 -15.46
N SER A 42 0.23 38.35 -16.75
CA SER A 42 0.65 37.04 -17.25
C SER A 42 1.89 36.52 -16.50
N CYS A 43 2.91 37.35 -16.33
CA CYS A 43 4.12 36.98 -15.60
C CYS A 43 3.82 36.58 -14.14
N THR A 44 3.00 37.34 -13.44
CA THR A 44 2.59 37.04 -12.05
C THR A 44 1.88 35.70 -11.95
N ILE A 45 0.94 35.44 -12.87
CA ILE A 45 0.20 34.15 -12.92
C ILE A 45 1.15 33.01 -13.25
N CYS A 46 2.03 33.16 -14.25
CA CYS A 46 3.00 32.12 -14.59
C CYS A 46 3.94 31.79 -13.42
N ILE A 47 4.44 32.78 -12.69
CA ILE A 47 5.26 32.56 -11.50
C ILE A 47 4.50 31.79 -10.44
N ALA A 48 3.23 32.16 -10.17
CA ALA A 48 2.42 31.46 -9.19
C ALA A 48 2.18 29.99 -9.57
N LEU A 49 1.90 29.71 -10.86
CA LEU A 49 1.77 28.36 -11.38
C LEU A 49 3.06 27.56 -11.27
N LEU A 50 4.20 28.14 -11.59
CA LEU A 50 5.51 27.50 -11.44
C LEU A 50 5.79 27.16 -9.97
N LEU A 51 5.57 28.10 -9.05
CA LEU A 51 5.74 27.83 -7.61
C LEU A 51 4.80 26.74 -7.12
N GLY A 52 3.55 26.71 -7.60
CA GLY A 52 2.60 25.61 -7.33
C GLY A 52 3.15 24.27 -7.82
N CYS A 53 3.64 24.19 -9.07
CA CYS A 53 4.27 22.98 -9.59
C CYS A 53 5.49 22.53 -8.77
N PHE A 54 6.33 23.46 -8.34
CA PHE A 54 7.48 23.12 -7.49
C PHE A 54 7.04 22.59 -6.11
N SER A 55 5.98 23.13 -5.52
CA SER A 55 5.50 22.69 -4.21
C SER A 55 4.97 21.24 -4.22
N THR A 56 4.55 20.72 -5.36
CA THR A 56 4.06 19.33 -5.48
C THR A 56 5.17 18.28 -5.56
N LEU A 57 6.43 18.70 -5.76
CA LEU A 57 7.55 17.76 -5.86
C LEU A 57 7.79 17.04 -4.53
N PRO A 58 7.93 15.71 -4.52
CA PRO A 58 8.07 14.91 -3.29
C PRO A 58 9.22 15.37 -2.40
N THR A 59 10.31 15.88 -2.98
CA THR A 59 11.50 16.35 -2.26
C THR A 59 11.22 17.54 -1.34
N PHE A 60 10.21 18.36 -1.64
CA PHE A 60 9.85 19.55 -0.85
C PHE A 60 8.66 19.32 0.07
N LYS A 61 8.07 18.13 0.05
CA LYS A 61 6.95 17.78 0.92
C LYS A 61 7.43 17.50 2.34
N LEU A 62 7.02 18.35 3.26
CA LEU A 62 7.19 18.15 4.70
C LEU A 62 5.83 17.84 5.31
N TYR A 63 5.82 16.89 6.21
CA TYR A 63 4.60 16.45 6.88
C TYR A 63 4.72 16.70 8.38
N TYR A 64 3.72 17.36 8.95
CA TYR A 64 3.63 17.61 10.38
C TYR A 64 2.33 17.04 10.92
N ASP A 65 2.44 16.10 11.84
CA ASP A 65 1.30 15.58 12.56
C ASP A 65 1.03 16.45 13.80
N ALA A 66 -0.03 17.26 13.73
CA ALA A 66 -0.46 18.15 14.79
C ALA A 66 -1.30 17.46 15.87
N THR A 67 -1.64 16.15 15.69
CA THR A 67 -2.41 15.42 16.69
C THR A 67 -1.55 15.12 17.93
N GLU A 68 -2.18 15.09 19.08
CA GLU A 68 -1.50 14.81 20.35
C GLU A 68 -0.86 13.42 20.35
N THR A 69 -1.58 12.43 19.84
CA THR A 69 -1.15 11.01 19.80
C THR A 69 -0.24 10.67 18.63
N LYS A 70 -0.01 11.60 17.69
CA LYS A 70 0.74 11.35 16.44
C LYS A 70 0.19 10.18 15.63
N ALA A 71 -1.12 9.93 15.70
CA ALA A 71 -1.79 8.78 15.09
C ALA A 71 -1.76 8.78 13.55
N ASN A 72 -1.47 9.92 12.91
CA ASN A 72 -1.44 10.05 11.46
C ASN A 72 -0.02 9.94 10.86
N THR A 73 0.97 9.55 11.65
CA THR A 73 2.34 9.32 11.18
C THR A 73 2.89 8.01 11.72
N LEU A 74 3.93 7.49 11.08
CA LEU A 74 4.61 6.28 11.54
C LEU A 74 5.28 6.53 12.90
N THR A 75 5.33 5.49 13.72
CA THR A 75 6.12 5.52 14.97
C THR A 75 7.60 5.75 14.68
N PRO A 76 8.38 6.30 15.63
CA PRO A 76 9.82 6.53 15.43
C PRO A 76 10.59 5.29 14.99
N GLY A 77 10.23 4.11 15.53
CA GLY A 77 10.85 2.84 15.16
C GLY A 77 10.58 2.47 13.71
N SER A 78 9.35 2.65 13.23
CA SER A 78 8.99 2.41 11.83
C SER A 78 9.67 3.39 10.89
N GLN A 79 9.74 4.66 11.26
CA GLN A 79 10.46 5.66 10.48
C GLN A 79 11.94 5.31 10.32
N GLU A 80 12.58 4.82 11.38
CA GLU A 80 13.99 4.42 11.35
C GLU A 80 14.22 3.24 10.39
N ILE A 81 13.36 2.21 10.45
CA ILE A 81 13.40 1.07 9.53
C ILE A 81 13.27 1.54 8.07
N VAL A 82 12.31 2.40 7.80
CA VAL A 82 12.06 2.91 6.43
C VAL A 82 13.25 3.72 5.91
N LYS A 83 13.88 4.56 6.75
CA LYS A 83 15.06 5.35 6.40
C LYS A 83 16.30 4.48 6.07
N GLN A 84 16.47 3.35 6.77
CA GLN A 84 17.58 2.43 6.52
C GLN A 84 17.44 1.66 5.21
N LEU A 85 16.23 1.53 4.67
CA LEU A 85 15.97 0.84 3.40
C LEU A 85 16.41 1.68 2.22
N LYS A 86 17.59 1.40 1.68
CA LYS A 86 18.10 2.06 0.46
C LYS A 86 17.50 1.42 -0.80
N GLY A 87 17.32 2.24 -1.85
CA GLY A 87 16.76 1.81 -3.15
C GLY A 87 15.24 1.72 -3.17
N GLY A 88 14.66 1.46 -4.33
CA GLY A 88 13.22 1.37 -4.52
C GLY A 88 12.60 0.12 -3.91
N LEU A 89 11.34 0.23 -3.55
CA LEU A 89 10.48 -0.86 -3.11
C LEU A 89 9.27 -0.96 -4.04
N THR A 90 8.89 -2.17 -4.40
CA THR A 90 7.64 -2.42 -5.11
C THR A 90 6.73 -3.27 -4.24
N ILE A 91 5.51 -2.80 -3.98
CA ILE A 91 4.45 -3.55 -3.32
C ILE A 91 3.51 -4.05 -4.41
N THR A 92 3.59 -5.34 -4.73
CA THR A 92 2.70 -5.96 -5.71
C THR A 92 1.56 -6.67 -4.99
N THR A 93 0.34 -6.21 -5.23
CA THR A 93 -0.89 -6.84 -4.72
C THR A 93 -1.36 -7.88 -5.74
N TYR A 94 -1.37 -9.14 -5.33
CA TYR A 94 -1.93 -10.25 -6.08
C TYR A 94 -3.37 -10.48 -5.61
N MET A 95 -4.33 -10.14 -6.43
CA MET A 95 -5.74 -10.24 -6.10
C MET A 95 -6.41 -11.38 -6.86
N ASN A 96 -6.80 -12.42 -6.10
CA ASN A 96 -7.58 -13.52 -6.62
C ASN A 96 -9.07 -13.18 -6.54
N ILE A 97 -9.77 -13.18 -7.69
CA ILE A 97 -11.21 -12.86 -7.73
C ILE A 97 -12.06 -13.95 -7.05
N LEU A 98 -11.53 -15.16 -6.88
CA LEU A 98 -12.20 -16.27 -6.18
C LEU A 98 -11.92 -16.26 -4.67
N ASP A 99 -11.03 -15.41 -4.17
CA ASP A 99 -10.76 -15.27 -2.73
C ASP A 99 -11.83 -14.38 -2.06
N LYS A 100 -12.16 -14.66 -0.80
CA LYS A 100 -13.12 -13.87 -0.01
C LYS A 100 -12.75 -12.38 0.15
N ASN A 101 -11.49 -12.04 -0.05
CA ASN A 101 -10.98 -10.68 0.10
C ASN A 101 -10.81 -9.94 -1.25
N TYR A 102 -11.35 -10.46 -2.35
CA TYR A 102 -11.22 -9.83 -3.66
C TYR A 102 -11.63 -8.34 -3.67
N GLY A 103 -12.64 -7.99 -2.87
CA GLY A 103 -13.17 -6.63 -2.77
C GLY A 103 -12.17 -5.58 -2.32
N VAL A 104 -11.04 -5.99 -1.70
CA VAL A 104 -10.04 -5.06 -1.14
C VAL A 104 -9.28 -4.28 -2.22
N ALA A 105 -9.00 -4.90 -3.37
CA ALA A 105 -8.19 -4.31 -4.43
C ALA A 105 -8.88 -4.33 -5.80
N LEU A 106 -10.21 -4.31 -5.83
CA LEU A 106 -10.94 -4.04 -7.08
C LEU A 106 -10.51 -2.71 -7.68
N PRO A 107 -10.58 -2.52 -9.00
CA PRO A 107 -10.22 -1.26 -9.65
C PRO A 107 -10.88 -0.03 -9.01
N SER A 108 -12.12 -0.16 -8.53
CA SER A 108 -12.85 0.89 -7.81
C SER A 108 -12.30 1.20 -6.40
N GLN A 109 -11.52 0.31 -5.81
CA GLN A 109 -10.98 0.41 -4.44
C GLN A 109 -9.50 0.79 -4.39
N LEU A 110 -8.84 0.94 -5.55
CA LEU A 110 -7.39 1.19 -5.63
C LEU A 110 -6.96 2.43 -4.85
N LYS A 111 -7.76 3.49 -4.87
CA LYS A 111 -7.46 4.70 -4.11
C LYS A 111 -7.39 4.43 -2.61
N HIS A 112 -8.38 3.74 -2.06
CA HIS A 112 -8.41 3.39 -0.64
C HIS A 112 -7.28 2.42 -0.26
N ASP A 113 -6.93 1.52 -1.16
CA ASP A 113 -5.82 0.61 -0.91
C ASP A 113 -4.47 1.33 -0.92
N PHE A 114 -4.29 2.30 -1.81
CA PHE A 114 -3.12 3.17 -1.86
C PHE A 114 -2.98 4.01 -0.58
N GLU A 115 -4.05 4.61 -0.09
CA GLU A 115 -4.09 5.43 1.12
C GLU A 115 -3.56 4.68 2.36
N ARG A 116 -3.69 3.34 2.42
CA ARG A 116 -3.17 2.51 3.52
C ARG A 116 -1.65 2.54 3.64
N PHE A 117 -0.95 2.73 2.53
CA PHE A 117 0.51 2.77 2.48
C PHE A 117 1.05 4.21 2.41
N GLU A 118 0.18 5.21 2.37
CA GLU A 118 0.55 6.61 2.23
C GLU A 118 1.54 7.06 3.30
N GLN A 119 1.34 6.64 4.55
CA GLN A 119 2.26 6.97 5.65
C GLN A 119 3.69 6.49 5.36
N TYR A 120 3.86 5.30 4.77
CA TYR A 120 5.17 4.78 4.38
C TYR A 120 5.75 5.53 3.18
N MET A 121 4.92 5.86 2.20
CA MET A 121 5.34 6.60 1.00
C MET A 121 5.79 8.03 1.33
N ARG A 122 5.29 8.63 2.40
CA ARG A 122 5.77 9.94 2.89
C ARG A 122 7.22 9.90 3.34
N PHE A 123 7.66 8.78 3.95
CA PHE A 123 9.05 8.60 4.39
C PHE A 123 9.93 7.93 3.32
N LYS A 124 9.31 7.29 2.34
CA LYS A 124 9.99 6.60 1.24
C LYS A 124 9.20 6.74 -0.06
N PRO A 125 9.35 7.89 -0.76
CA PRO A 125 8.60 8.17 -2.00
C PRO A 125 8.89 7.18 -3.14
N GLU A 126 9.99 6.41 -3.05
CA GLU A 126 10.36 5.41 -4.06
C GLU A 126 9.53 4.12 -3.97
N ILE A 127 8.59 4.01 -3.04
CA ILE A 127 7.65 2.89 -2.98
C ILE A 127 6.70 2.98 -4.18
N LYS A 128 6.67 1.90 -4.97
CA LYS A 128 5.75 1.73 -6.10
C LYS A 128 4.70 0.69 -5.76
N MET A 129 3.45 0.94 -6.07
CA MET A 129 2.37 -0.05 -5.93
C MET A 129 2.00 -0.60 -7.29
N LYS A 130 1.86 -1.93 -7.37
CA LYS A 130 1.40 -2.67 -8.54
C LYS A 130 0.26 -3.60 -8.17
N TYR A 131 -0.62 -3.88 -9.12
CA TYR A 131 -1.75 -4.78 -8.93
C TYR A 131 -1.74 -5.82 -10.04
N VAL A 132 -1.86 -7.08 -9.65
CA VAL A 132 -1.96 -8.23 -10.53
C VAL A 132 -3.24 -8.96 -10.17
N TYR A 133 -4.12 -9.07 -11.15
CA TYR A 133 -5.41 -9.72 -11.02
C TYR A 133 -5.33 -11.13 -11.59
N TYR A 134 -5.87 -12.10 -10.87
CA TYR A 134 -5.88 -13.49 -11.33
C TYR A 134 -7.09 -14.23 -10.77
N TYR A 135 -7.32 -15.43 -11.29
CA TYR A 135 -8.26 -16.39 -10.72
C TYR A 135 -7.58 -17.73 -10.55
N ASP A 136 -7.73 -18.33 -9.39
CA ASP A 136 -7.30 -19.68 -9.07
C ASP A 136 -8.09 -20.17 -7.86
N THR A 137 -8.19 -21.49 -7.64
CA THR A 137 -8.93 -22.05 -6.51
C THR A 137 -8.18 -21.77 -5.21
N PRO A 138 -8.77 -21.00 -4.26
CA PRO A 138 -8.17 -20.79 -2.95
C PRO A 138 -8.14 -22.08 -2.13
N SER A 139 -7.11 -22.29 -1.32
CA SER A 139 -6.99 -23.48 -0.44
C SER A 139 -7.99 -23.46 0.71
N GLU A 140 -8.39 -22.29 1.19
CA GLU A 140 -9.55 -22.18 2.09
C GLU A 140 -10.83 -22.03 1.26
N PRO A 141 -11.91 -22.74 1.60
CA PRO A 141 -13.19 -22.51 0.97
C PRO A 141 -13.54 -21.03 1.10
N SER A 142 -13.55 -20.34 -0.02
CA SER A 142 -14.08 -19.00 -0.06
C SER A 142 -15.56 -19.10 0.29
N TYR A 143 -15.98 -18.61 1.46
CA TYR A 143 -17.38 -18.33 1.77
C TYR A 143 -17.92 -17.17 0.93
N ALA A 144 -17.34 -16.94 -0.23
CA ALA A 144 -17.95 -16.07 -1.22
C ALA A 144 -19.23 -16.76 -1.66
N GLY A 145 -20.33 -16.44 -1.01
CA GLY A 145 -21.66 -17.00 -1.26
C GLY A 145 -22.21 -16.76 -2.66
N ASN A 146 -21.39 -16.24 -3.55
CA ASN A 146 -21.75 -15.97 -4.93
C ASN A 146 -21.39 -17.17 -5.82
N PHE A 147 -22.43 -17.78 -6.37
CA PHE A 147 -22.33 -18.84 -7.38
C PHE A 147 -21.57 -20.09 -6.91
N PRO A 148 -22.02 -20.75 -5.84
CA PRO A 148 -21.34 -21.95 -5.30
C PRO A 148 -21.40 -23.13 -6.29
N GLU A 149 -22.34 -23.11 -7.24
CA GLU A 149 -22.52 -24.10 -8.30
C GLU A 149 -21.49 -24.00 -9.44
N LEU A 150 -20.77 -22.88 -9.53
CA LEU A 150 -19.75 -22.64 -10.56
C LEU A 150 -18.35 -22.79 -9.99
N GLU A 151 -17.41 -23.25 -10.82
CA GLU A 151 -16.01 -23.42 -10.43
C GLU A 151 -15.04 -22.71 -11.41
N GLY A 152 -13.85 -22.44 -10.93
CA GLY A 152 -12.74 -21.94 -11.72
C GLY A 152 -13.08 -20.74 -12.57
N LYS A 153 -12.84 -20.86 -13.88
CA LYS A 153 -13.01 -19.78 -14.85
C LYS A 153 -14.47 -19.28 -14.93
N GLU A 154 -15.43 -20.19 -14.98
CA GLU A 154 -16.85 -19.83 -15.12
C GLU A 154 -17.35 -18.99 -13.93
N ARG A 155 -16.93 -19.39 -12.72
CA ARG A 155 -17.23 -18.63 -11.50
C ARG A 155 -16.58 -17.24 -11.54
N ALA A 156 -15.31 -17.16 -11.95
CA ALA A 156 -14.59 -15.89 -12.06
C ALA A 156 -15.26 -14.94 -13.08
N GLU A 157 -15.63 -15.44 -14.26
CA GLU A 157 -16.37 -14.67 -15.29
C GLU A 157 -17.70 -14.14 -14.76
N LYS A 158 -18.44 -14.99 -14.02
CA LYS A 158 -19.74 -14.60 -13.46
C LYS A 158 -19.61 -13.53 -12.39
N ILE A 159 -18.60 -13.65 -11.50
CA ILE A 159 -18.30 -12.63 -10.50
C ILE A 159 -17.90 -11.31 -11.17
N CYS A 160 -17.00 -11.34 -12.16
CA CYS A 160 -16.57 -10.15 -12.88
C CYS A 160 -17.77 -9.44 -13.56
N LYS A 161 -18.65 -10.20 -14.18
CA LYS A 161 -19.89 -9.66 -14.78
C LYS A 161 -20.78 -8.98 -13.74
N THR A 162 -20.95 -9.59 -12.57
CA THR A 162 -21.77 -9.03 -11.49
C THR A 162 -21.17 -7.73 -10.92
N LEU A 163 -19.83 -7.66 -10.87
CA LEU A 163 -19.10 -6.49 -10.37
C LEU A 163 -18.85 -5.43 -11.45
N ASN A 164 -19.25 -5.68 -12.70
CA ASN A 164 -18.96 -4.84 -13.86
C ASN A 164 -17.46 -4.57 -14.04
N VAL A 165 -16.64 -5.64 -13.92
CA VAL A 165 -15.19 -5.62 -14.09
C VAL A 165 -14.83 -6.44 -15.32
N ASP A 166 -13.88 -5.98 -16.14
CA ASP A 166 -13.41 -6.70 -17.31
C ASP A 166 -12.65 -7.97 -16.92
N PHE A 167 -13.18 -9.14 -17.32
CA PHE A 167 -12.53 -10.43 -17.06
C PHE A 167 -11.18 -10.57 -17.75
N ASN A 168 -10.96 -9.91 -18.88
CA ASN A 168 -9.70 -10.01 -19.64
C ASN A 168 -8.46 -9.49 -18.86
N MET A 169 -8.67 -8.72 -17.80
CA MET A 169 -7.57 -8.28 -16.94
C MET A 169 -7.07 -9.36 -15.95
N PHE A 170 -7.78 -10.49 -15.86
CA PHE A 170 -7.44 -11.56 -14.91
C PHE A 170 -6.60 -12.64 -15.59
N LEU A 171 -5.46 -12.94 -14.98
CA LEU A 171 -4.57 -14.01 -15.41
C LEU A 171 -5.16 -15.37 -15.04
N SER A 172 -4.95 -16.37 -15.92
CA SER A 172 -5.29 -17.75 -15.64
C SER A 172 -4.34 -18.37 -14.61
N PRO A 173 -4.69 -19.54 -14.00
CA PRO A 173 -3.81 -20.26 -13.09
C PRO A 173 -2.43 -20.52 -13.67
N GLU A 174 -2.34 -20.89 -14.96
CA GLU A 174 -1.07 -21.18 -15.64
C GLU A 174 -0.26 -19.89 -15.88
N GLN A 175 -0.93 -18.77 -16.11
CA GLN A 175 -0.27 -17.47 -16.31
C GLN A 175 0.31 -16.93 -15.02
N ILE A 176 -0.45 -16.97 -13.91
CA ILE A 176 0.04 -16.47 -12.61
C ILE A 176 1.19 -17.35 -12.09
N GLN A 177 1.13 -18.66 -12.26
CA GLN A 177 2.20 -19.58 -11.85
C GLN A 177 3.54 -19.31 -12.55
N LYS A 178 3.54 -18.77 -13.77
CA LYS A 178 4.77 -18.34 -14.45
C LYS A 178 5.39 -17.09 -13.84
N ILE A 179 4.61 -16.30 -13.13
CA ILE A 179 5.05 -15.05 -12.49
C ILE A 179 5.49 -15.31 -11.04
N ILE A 180 4.66 -16.06 -10.31
CA ILE A 180 4.87 -16.36 -8.90
C ILE A 180 4.10 -17.62 -8.50
N ASP A 181 4.71 -18.45 -7.66
CA ASP A 181 4.01 -19.56 -7.02
C ASP A 181 3.31 -19.05 -5.73
N LEU A 182 1.98 -19.03 -5.75
CA LEU A 182 1.12 -18.61 -4.64
C LEU A 182 0.47 -19.78 -3.90
N LYS A 183 0.77 -21.04 -4.29
CA LYS A 183 0.23 -22.23 -3.61
C LYS A 183 0.60 -22.29 -2.12
N PRO A 184 1.85 -21.96 -1.70
CA PRO A 184 2.21 -21.91 -0.28
C PRO A 184 1.41 -20.89 0.53
N GLU A 185 0.91 -19.86 -0.14
CA GLU A 185 0.04 -18.83 0.44
C GLU A 185 -1.46 -19.13 0.23
N GLY A 186 -1.80 -20.34 -0.26
CA GLY A 186 -3.17 -20.80 -0.45
C GLY A 186 -3.90 -20.15 -1.61
N ASN A 187 -3.21 -19.67 -2.64
CA ASN A 187 -3.80 -18.97 -3.80
C ASN A 187 -4.77 -17.85 -3.41
N ARG A 188 -4.49 -17.14 -2.34
CA ARG A 188 -5.37 -16.09 -1.82
C ARG A 188 -4.87 -14.70 -2.15
N PHE A 189 -5.63 -13.71 -1.73
CA PHE A 189 -5.19 -12.32 -1.75
C PHE A 189 -3.91 -12.14 -0.92
N ILE A 190 -2.86 -11.63 -1.53
CA ILE A 190 -1.58 -11.40 -0.85
C ILE A 190 -0.84 -10.20 -1.46
N ARG A 191 0.01 -9.56 -0.67
CA ARG A 191 0.96 -8.58 -1.16
C ARG A 191 2.38 -9.09 -1.04
N VAL A 192 3.18 -8.80 -2.05
CA VAL A 192 4.62 -9.06 -2.05
C VAL A 192 5.34 -7.73 -2.06
N ILE A 193 6.17 -7.51 -1.06
CA ILE A 193 7.10 -6.38 -1.05
C ILE A 193 8.41 -6.89 -1.64
N GLU A 194 8.89 -6.22 -2.66
CA GLU A 194 10.11 -6.59 -3.38
C GLU A 194 11.06 -5.40 -3.45
N ARG A 195 12.34 -5.65 -3.17
CA ARG A 195 13.43 -4.69 -3.37
C ARG A 195 14.03 -4.82 -4.76
N GLU A 196 14.71 -3.77 -5.22
CA GLU A 196 15.43 -3.77 -6.50
C GLU A 196 16.49 -4.88 -6.60
N ASN A 197 17.00 -5.38 -5.49
CA ASN A 197 17.95 -6.49 -5.44
C ASN A 197 17.30 -7.88 -5.51
N GLY A 198 15.97 -7.95 -5.71
CA GLY A 198 15.21 -9.20 -5.83
C GLY A 198 14.79 -9.84 -4.51
N GLN A 199 15.16 -9.26 -3.36
CA GLN A 199 14.65 -9.75 -2.07
C GLN A 199 13.14 -9.52 -1.97
N LYS A 200 12.42 -10.54 -1.46
CA LYS A 200 10.95 -10.52 -1.35
C LYS A 200 10.49 -10.88 0.06
N THR A 201 9.38 -10.30 0.47
CA THR A 201 8.64 -10.68 1.68
C THR A 201 7.15 -10.58 1.45
N PHE A 202 6.39 -11.42 2.16
CA PHE A 202 4.93 -11.44 2.05
C PHE A 202 4.29 -10.52 3.10
N LEU A 203 3.22 -9.86 2.70
CA LEU A 203 2.36 -9.08 3.57
C LEU A 203 0.92 -9.59 3.41
N ARG A 204 0.41 -10.23 4.45
CA ARG A 204 -0.83 -11.00 4.43
C ARG A 204 -2.03 -10.17 4.90
N LEU A 205 -3.23 -10.57 4.49
CA LEU A 205 -4.47 -10.22 5.17
C LEU A 205 -4.81 -11.29 6.21
N PHE A 206 -5.43 -10.86 7.30
CA PHE A 206 -5.79 -11.72 8.42
C PHE A 206 -7.29 -11.96 8.52
N ASN A 207 -7.70 -12.92 9.33
CA ASN A 207 -9.12 -13.24 9.53
C ASN A 207 -9.76 -12.43 10.67
N ASP A 208 -9.02 -11.52 11.29
CA ASP A 208 -9.49 -10.61 12.34
C ASP A 208 -9.99 -9.26 11.81
N ILE A 209 -10.35 -8.35 12.71
CA ILE A 209 -10.72 -6.98 12.41
C ILE A 209 -9.72 -6.04 13.11
N PRO A 210 -9.05 -5.15 12.36
CA PRO A 210 -9.09 -4.97 10.91
C PRO A 210 -8.31 -6.06 10.16
N LYS A 211 -8.82 -6.52 9.02
CA LYS A 211 -8.17 -7.57 8.19
C LYS A 211 -6.80 -7.17 7.66
N HIS A 212 -6.60 -5.89 7.47
CA HIS A 212 -5.37 -5.35 6.89
C HIS A 212 -4.22 -5.41 7.90
N PRO A 213 -2.99 -5.60 7.39
CA PRO A 213 -1.81 -5.48 8.23
C PRO A 213 -1.73 -4.07 8.84
N SER A 214 -1.39 -4.02 10.11
CA SER A 214 -1.12 -2.77 10.82
C SER A 214 0.31 -2.29 10.56
N GLU A 215 0.67 -1.16 11.14
CA GLU A 215 2.03 -0.65 11.11
C GLU A 215 3.05 -1.69 11.58
N THR A 216 2.71 -2.47 12.61
CA THR A 216 3.59 -3.51 13.16
C THR A 216 3.95 -4.56 12.13
N GLU A 217 2.97 -5.14 11.43
CA GLU A 217 3.22 -6.19 10.44
C GLU A 217 3.93 -5.63 9.20
N ILE A 218 3.56 -4.43 8.75
CA ILE A 218 4.22 -3.80 7.60
C ILE A 218 5.69 -3.51 7.94
N THR A 219 5.96 -2.91 9.10
CA THR A 219 7.33 -2.60 9.54
C THR A 219 8.14 -3.86 9.79
N THR A 220 7.52 -4.92 10.34
CA THR A 220 8.17 -6.23 10.51
C THR A 220 8.56 -6.83 9.15
N ALA A 221 7.68 -6.76 8.15
CA ALA A 221 7.98 -7.21 6.80
C ALA A 221 9.15 -6.42 6.19
N LEU A 222 9.17 -5.10 6.37
CA LEU A 222 10.28 -4.25 5.90
C LEU A 222 11.58 -4.53 6.63
N LYS A 223 11.53 -4.79 7.95
CA LYS A 223 12.71 -5.09 8.78
C LYS A 223 13.43 -6.38 8.33
N ARG A 224 12.72 -7.37 7.77
CA ARG A 224 13.32 -8.58 7.20
C ARG A 224 14.34 -8.31 6.09
N PHE A 225 14.28 -7.16 5.44
CA PHE A 225 15.28 -6.73 4.44
C PHE A 225 16.56 -6.17 5.05
N LEU A 226 16.54 -5.79 6.31
CA LEU A 226 17.68 -5.15 6.98
C LEU A 226 18.41 -6.14 7.90
N VAL A 227 17.67 -6.98 8.59
CA VAL A 227 18.22 -7.91 9.56
C VAL A 227 17.67 -9.32 9.32
N LYS A 228 18.47 -10.32 9.66
CA LYS A 228 18.02 -11.71 9.64
C LYS A 228 16.90 -11.90 10.66
N SER A 229 15.85 -12.61 10.26
CA SER A 229 14.76 -12.95 11.17
C SER A 229 15.26 -13.77 12.35
N PRO A 230 14.77 -13.50 13.57
CA PRO A 230 15.02 -14.38 14.71
C PRO A 230 14.49 -15.78 14.40
N LYS A 231 15.25 -16.79 14.80
CA LYS A 231 14.89 -18.20 14.59
C LYS A 231 14.29 -18.79 15.86
N VAL A 232 13.19 -19.52 15.69
CA VAL A 232 12.53 -20.25 16.78
C VAL A 232 12.52 -21.74 16.41
N GLY A 233 13.20 -22.55 17.23
CA GLY A 233 13.22 -24.02 17.08
C GLY A 233 12.17 -24.68 17.95
N PHE A 234 11.54 -25.72 17.44
CA PHE A 234 10.59 -26.55 18.16
C PHE A 234 11.19 -27.94 18.37
N LEU A 235 11.18 -28.40 19.62
CA LEU A 235 11.63 -29.73 19.95
C LEU A 235 10.60 -30.77 19.45
N ILE A 236 11.09 -31.88 18.90
CA ILE A 236 10.27 -32.99 18.42
C ILE A 236 10.87 -34.31 18.92
N GLY A 237 10.04 -35.34 19.02
CA GLY A 237 10.53 -36.72 19.23
C GLY A 237 10.03 -37.43 20.49
N HIS A 238 9.47 -36.74 21.50
CA HIS A 238 9.05 -37.32 22.78
C HIS A 238 7.59 -37.04 23.14
N GLY A 239 6.71 -36.94 22.14
CA GLY A 239 5.30 -36.61 22.35
C GLY A 239 5.01 -35.12 22.49
N GLU A 240 5.95 -34.27 22.10
CA GLU A 240 5.78 -32.83 22.06
C GLU A 240 4.67 -32.43 21.07
N ARG A 241 4.17 -31.22 21.23
CA ARG A 241 3.12 -30.68 20.39
C ARG A 241 3.66 -30.41 18.99
N SER A 242 3.02 -30.97 17.99
CA SER A 242 3.42 -30.82 16.58
C SER A 242 3.29 -29.38 16.09
N LEU A 243 4.27 -28.96 15.30
CA LEU A 243 4.24 -27.71 14.56
C LEU A 243 3.39 -27.81 13.26
N HIS A 244 3.08 -29.03 12.83
CA HIS A 244 2.40 -29.31 11.55
C HIS A 244 0.95 -29.72 11.67
N SER A 245 0.52 -30.11 12.88
CA SER A 245 -0.86 -30.53 13.12
C SER A 245 -1.71 -29.35 13.57
N THR A 246 -2.98 -29.34 13.12
CA THR A 246 -3.99 -28.33 13.50
C THR A 246 -4.75 -28.74 14.73
N GLY A 247 -5.25 -27.76 15.48
CA GLY A 247 -6.06 -27.94 16.70
C GLY A 247 -5.41 -27.31 17.92
N ASP A 248 -6.18 -27.18 19.02
CA ASP A 248 -5.78 -26.44 20.22
C ASP A 248 -4.60 -27.07 20.97
N ARG A 249 -4.35 -28.35 20.73
CA ARG A 249 -3.25 -29.09 21.35
C ARG A 249 -1.93 -28.96 20.61
N TYR A 250 -1.89 -28.26 19.46
CA TYR A 250 -0.72 -28.20 18.59
C TYR A 250 -0.25 -26.78 18.40
N TYR A 251 0.99 -26.60 17.95
CA TYR A 251 1.59 -25.28 17.79
C TYR A 251 1.33 -24.64 16.43
N TYR A 252 0.65 -25.33 15.49
CA TYR A 252 0.43 -24.82 14.13
C TYR A 252 -0.19 -23.41 14.12
N ASN A 253 -1.31 -23.21 14.82
CA ASN A 253 -1.99 -21.92 14.84
C ASN A 253 -1.12 -20.81 15.44
N PHE A 254 -0.44 -21.10 16.54
CA PHE A 254 0.46 -20.16 17.19
C PHE A 254 1.70 -19.83 16.37
N ALA A 255 2.26 -20.80 15.67
CA ALA A 255 3.55 -20.69 15.03
C ALA A 255 3.48 -20.46 13.52
N LYS A 256 2.72 -21.29 12.78
CA LYS A 256 2.75 -21.37 11.31
C LYS A 256 1.52 -20.84 10.58
N SER A 257 0.42 -20.55 11.27
CA SER A 257 -0.80 -20.14 10.61
C SER A 257 -0.61 -18.81 9.87
N ILE A 258 -0.79 -18.83 8.56
CA ILE A 258 -0.74 -17.65 7.70
C ILE A 258 -1.97 -16.74 7.86
N PHE A 259 -3.04 -17.25 8.49
CA PHE A 259 -4.33 -16.56 8.67
C PHE A 259 -4.44 -15.88 10.05
N PHE A 260 -3.62 -16.32 11.01
CA PHE A 260 -3.67 -15.86 12.38
C PHE A 260 -2.60 -14.79 12.61
N ARG A 261 -3.02 -13.55 12.81
CA ARG A 261 -2.12 -12.40 12.97
C ARG A 261 -1.04 -12.62 14.03
N PRO A 262 -1.33 -13.11 15.25
CA PRO A 262 -0.33 -13.32 16.27
C PRO A 262 0.66 -14.47 16.00
N SER A 263 0.50 -15.26 14.93
CA SER A 263 1.41 -16.36 14.65
C SER A 263 2.85 -15.88 14.45
N LEU A 264 3.82 -16.66 14.88
CA LEU A 264 5.23 -16.29 14.85
C LEU A 264 5.73 -15.91 13.44
N ILE A 265 5.28 -16.62 12.40
CA ILE A 265 5.67 -16.28 11.03
C ILE A 265 5.16 -14.91 10.58
N ASN A 266 4.01 -14.47 11.08
CA ASN A 266 3.45 -13.15 10.78
C ASN A 266 4.07 -12.06 11.64
N GLN A 267 4.66 -12.43 12.80
CA GLN A 267 5.41 -11.54 13.67
C GLN A 267 6.91 -11.46 13.32
N GLY A 268 7.33 -12.05 12.21
CA GLY A 268 8.67 -11.88 11.67
C GLY A 268 9.70 -12.93 12.11
N PHE A 269 9.28 -14.03 12.70
CA PHE A 269 10.16 -15.14 13.08
C PHE A 269 10.28 -16.16 11.94
N ASP A 270 11.46 -16.77 11.83
CA ASP A 270 11.68 -17.95 11.01
C ASP A 270 11.62 -19.19 11.92
N LEU A 271 10.93 -20.24 11.45
CA LEU A 271 10.65 -21.44 12.25
C LEU A 271 11.39 -22.65 11.70
N PHE A 272 11.85 -23.51 12.60
CA PHE A 272 12.42 -24.82 12.26
C PHE A 272 12.11 -25.85 13.35
N ASP A 273 12.06 -27.11 12.97
CA ASP A 273 11.90 -28.32 13.78
C ASP A 273 13.04 -29.30 13.53
#